data_500ac1d5f6387fc9998530168c84a96e
#
_entry.id   500ac1d5f6387fc9998530168c84a96e
#
_cell.length_a   1.000
_cell.length_b   1.000
_cell.length_c   1.000
_cell.angle_alpha   90.00
_cell.angle_beta   90.00
_cell.angle_gamma   90.00
#
_symmetry.space_group_name_H-M   'P 1'
#
loop_
_entity.id
_entity.type
_entity.pdbx_description
1 polymer ?
#
loop_
_entity_poly.entity_id
_entity_poly.type
_entity_poly.pdbx_seq_one_letter_code
_entity_poly.pdbx_strand_id
1 'polypeptide(L)'
;MTFQAPLWLLGLLVIAALVAFYVVVQLRRKAYAARFTNVALLGSLVPKRPGWRRHVAFGIVALGMAVDVSLSMEARDVEPNRFQAMQTAAKEFVDVLPERINLGLVTFAGTATTLVPPTTDRDQVRGAIDNLDLAESTAIGEAIFTSLTAIQNFQSTLEDAGEEAPPARVVLLSDGYPTVGRDEGQAIAAAQDVSIPISTIAFGTDYGTLDLDGDTVPVPVDRATLERIADETGGSYSEAASAEELEEVYSDLGSQIGYTTEPQDISPRFVRAGVLVLLVGAVLSLLWTNRLI
;
A
#
# COMPACT_ATOMS: atom_id res chain seq x y z
N MET A 1 61.99 8.87 -21.11
CA MET A 1 61.03 8.44 -20.07
C MET A 1 60.29 7.22 -20.55
N THR A 2 60.55 6.08 -19.94
CA THR A 2 59.98 4.80 -20.32
C THR A 2 58.85 4.41 -19.34
N PHE A 3 57.64 4.20 -19.87
CA PHE A 3 56.57 3.69 -19.08
C PHE A 3 56.92 2.27 -18.59
N GLN A 4 56.95 2.04 -17.29
CA GLN A 4 57.33 0.72 -16.70
C GLN A 4 56.25 -0.35 -16.89
N ALA A 5 55.01 -0.01 -17.31
CA ALA A 5 53.95 -0.96 -17.58
C ALA A 5 52.98 -0.43 -18.65
N PRO A 6 53.36 -0.47 -19.96
CA PRO A 6 52.53 0.04 -21.04
C PRO A 6 51.21 -0.73 -21.22
N LEU A 7 51.11 -1.94 -20.70
CA LEU A 7 49.89 -2.77 -20.74
C LEU A 7 48.70 -2.18 -20.00
N TRP A 8 48.92 -1.31 -19.00
CA TRP A 8 47.83 -0.62 -18.32
C TRP A 8 47.13 0.44 -19.19
N LEU A 9 47.78 0.94 -20.23
CA LEU A 9 47.16 1.83 -21.23
C LEU A 9 46.12 1.13 -22.10
N LEU A 10 46.15 -0.21 -22.20
CA LEU A 10 45.12 -0.99 -22.87
C LEU A 10 43.79 -0.96 -22.09
N GLY A 11 43.81 -0.77 -20.76
CA GLY A 11 42.60 -0.56 -19.94
C GLY A 11 41.84 0.70 -20.33
N LEU A 12 42.54 1.75 -20.74
CA LEU A 12 41.90 2.99 -21.22
C LEU A 12 41.14 2.78 -22.55
N LEU A 13 41.62 1.87 -23.40
CA LEU A 13 40.91 1.51 -24.65
C LEU A 13 39.58 0.78 -24.36
N VAL A 14 39.56 -0.05 -23.32
CA VAL A 14 38.32 -0.73 -22.92
C VAL A 14 37.28 0.29 -22.41
N ILE A 15 37.70 1.28 -21.63
CA ILE A 15 36.81 2.34 -21.14
C ILE A 15 36.31 3.20 -22.32
N ALA A 16 37.19 3.55 -23.26
CA ALA A 16 36.82 4.30 -24.47
C ALA A 16 35.82 3.50 -25.35
N ALA A 17 36.04 2.19 -25.48
CA ALA A 17 35.15 1.31 -26.22
C ALA A 17 33.78 1.17 -25.55
N LEU A 18 33.72 1.07 -24.23
CA LEU A 18 32.47 1.05 -23.46
C LEU A 18 31.69 2.35 -23.58
N VAL A 19 32.37 3.50 -23.50
CA VAL A 19 31.75 4.80 -23.69
C VAL A 19 31.23 4.95 -25.12
N ALA A 20 32.00 4.56 -26.14
CA ALA A 20 31.61 4.59 -27.54
C ALA A 20 30.39 3.67 -27.77
N PHE A 21 30.42 2.44 -27.22
CA PHE A 21 29.31 1.51 -27.28
C PHE A 21 28.05 2.08 -26.65
N TYR A 22 28.16 2.67 -25.45
CA TYR A 22 27.05 3.34 -24.77
C TYR A 22 26.46 4.47 -25.60
N VAL A 23 27.30 5.34 -26.17
CA VAL A 23 26.86 6.45 -27.05
C VAL A 23 26.17 5.93 -28.30
N VAL A 24 26.69 4.87 -28.94
CA VAL A 24 26.08 4.25 -30.10
C VAL A 24 24.73 3.64 -29.79
N VAL A 25 24.61 2.95 -28.64
CA VAL A 25 23.32 2.39 -28.18
C VAL A 25 22.32 3.50 -27.91
N GLN A 26 22.76 4.59 -27.30
CA GLN A 26 21.91 5.74 -27.00
C GLN A 26 21.45 6.46 -28.28
N LEU A 27 22.34 6.63 -29.26
CA LEU A 27 22.01 7.22 -30.56
C LEU A 27 21.08 6.31 -31.39
N ARG A 28 21.30 4.99 -31.34
CA ARG A 28 20.37 4.03 -31.97
C ARG A 28 18.99 4.03 -31.35
N ARG A 29 18.87 4.16 -30.04
CA ARG A 29 17.57 4.30 -29.35
C ARG A 29 16.83 5.57 -29.81
N LYS A 30 17.52 6.69 -29.99
CA LYS A 30 16.92 7.92 -30.54
C LYS A 30 16.50 7.77 -32.03
N ALA A 31 17.23 7.03 -32.82
CA ALA A 31 16.90 6.80 -34.24
C ALA A 31 15.70 5.84 -34.42
N TYR A 32 15.47 4.91 -33.46
CA TYR A 32 14.30 4.04 -33.49
C TYR A 32 13.01 4.79 -33.15
N ALA A 33 13.06 5.78 -32.25
CA ALA A 33 11.93 6.63 -31.88
C ALA A 33 11.48 7.56 -33.02
N ALA A 34 12.36 7.88 -33.98
CA ALA A 34 12.06 8.81 -35.07
C ALA A 34 11.36 8.18 -36.29
N ARG A 35 11.10 6.86 -36.31
CA ARG A 35 10.48 6.15 -37.43
C ARG A 35 8.96 6.00 -37.40
N PHE A 36 8.29 6.52 -36.39
CA PHE A 36 6.84 6.54 -36.35
C PHE A 36 6.28 7.88 -36.84
N THR A 37 5.76 7.85 -38.05
CA THR A 37 5.29 8.99 -38.87
C THR A 37 3.88 9.43 -38.47
N ASN A 38 3.60 9.70 -37.20
CA ASN A 38 2.38 10.46 -36.87
C ASN A 38 2.59 11.34 -35.65
N VAL A 39 3.07 12.57 -35.92
CA VAL A 39 3.47 13.56 -34.90
C VAL A 39 2.28 14.02 -34.03
N ALA A 40 1.05 13.89 -34.53
CA ALA A 40 -0.14 14.30 -33.80
C ALA A 40 -0.54 13.34 -32.66
N LEU A 41 -0.17 12.04 -32.76
CA LEU A 41 -0.43 11.05 -31.70
C LEU A 41 0.70 10.94 -30.68
N LEU A 42 1.91 11.46 -30.98
CA LEU A 42 3.05 11.44 -30.08
C LEU A 42 2.87 12.39 -28.87
N GLY A 43 2.04 13.41 -29.00
CA GLY A 43 1.76 14.33 -27.89
C GLY A 43 0.99 13.71 -26.73
N SER A 44 0.24 12.63 -27.00
CA SER A 44 -0.55 11.90 -25.98
C SER A 44 0.15 10.65 -25.45
N LEU A 45 1.21 10.16 -26.13
CA LEU A 45 1.92 8.92 -25.79
C LEU A 45 3.33 9.14 -25.21
N VAL A 46 3.83 10.38 -25.21
CA VAL A 46 5.08 10.69 -24.50
C VAL A 46 4.75 10.99 -23.05
N PRO A 47 5.05 10.11 -22.10
CA PRO A 47 4.91 10.45 -20.71
C PRO A 47 5.78 11.69 -20.46
N LYS A 48 5.15 12.78 -19.98
CA LYS A 48 5.85 13.97 -19.51
C LYS A 48 6.98 13.48 -18.61
N ARG A 49 8.21 13.92 -18.86
CA ARG A 49 9.41 13.48 -18.13
C ARG A 49 9.09 13.39 -16.65
N PRO A 50 9.29 12.25 -16.01
CA PRO A 50 9.06 12.14 -14.58
C PRO A 50 10.07 13.08 -13.89
N GLY A 51 9.55 14.19 -13.35
CA GLY A 51 10.33 15.13 -12.57
C GLY A 51 10.85 14.46 -11.30
N TRP A 52 11.74 15.16 -10.58
CA TRP A 52 12.27 14.74 -9.27
C TRP A 52 11.17 14.37 -8.25
N ARG A 53 9.92 14.78 -8.48
CA ARG A 53 8.70 14.38 -7.77
C ARG A 53 8.47 12.85 -7.73
N ARG A 54 9.01 12.09 -8.70
CA ARG A 54 9.03 10.62 -8.68
C ARG A 54 9.74 10.04 -7.44
N HIS A 55 10.56 10.85 -6.76
CA HIS A 55 11.24 10.46 -5.54
C HIS A 55 10.51 10.94 -4.27
N VAL A 56 9.40 11.66 -4.41
CA VAL A 56 8.55 12.15 -3.31
C VAL A 56 7.30 11.28 -3.12
N ALA A 57 6.97 10.42 -4.09
CA ALA A 57 5.84 9.49 -4.02
C ALA A 57 5.95 8.42 -2.88
N PHE A 58 7.05 8.42 -2.12
CA PHE A 58 7.28 7.57 -0.95
C PHE A 58 6.43 7.90 0.29
N GLY A 59 5.34 8.62 0.14
CA GLY A 59 4.61 9.13 1.29
C GLY A 59 3.11 8.91 1.29
N ILE A 60 2.51 8.61 0.15
CA ILE A 60 1.05 8.46 0.07
C ILE A 60 0.74 6.96 0.11
N VAL A 61 -0.04 6.54 1.08
CA VAL A 61 -0.61 5.19 1.16
C VAL A 61 -2.11 5.35 1.28
N ALA A 62 -2.87 4.60 0.50
CA ALA A 62 -4.31 4.52 0.66
C ALA A 62 -4.65 3.32 1.56
N LEU A 63 -5.32 3.56 2.66
CA LEU A 63 -5.75 2.54 3.60
C LEU A 63 -7.28 2.55 3.68
N GLY A 64 -7.90 1.44 3.31
CA GLY A 64 -9.32 1.20 3.56
C GLY A 64 -9.49 0.48 4.90
N MET A 65 -10.19 1.08 5.85
CA MET A 65 -10.62 0.42 7.08
C MET A 65 -12.08 0.00 6.91
N ALA A 66 -12.34 -1.31 6.90
CA ALA A 66 -13.68 -1.87 6.84
C ALA A 66 -14.06 -2.44 8.21
N VAL A 67 -15.13 -1.95 8.79
CA VAL A 67 -15.58 -2.32 10.13
C VAL A 67 -16.96 -2.94 10.08
N ASP A 68 -17.09 -4.07 10.77
CA ASP A 68 -18.35 -4.77 10.96
C ASP A 68 -19.23 -4.04 11.97
N VAL A 69 -20.44 -3.73 11.57
CA VAL A 69 -21.47 -3.14 12.43
C VAL A 69 -22.71 -4.05 12.50
N SER A 70 -22.52 -5.34 12.31
CA SER A 70 -23.60 -6.34 12.45
C SER A 70 -24.05 -6.48 13.90
N LEU A 71 -25.26 -7.04 14.12
CA LEU A 71 -25.80 -7.20 15.47
C LEU A 71 -24.94 -8.10 16.37
N SER A 72 -24.16 -9.04 15.81
CA SER A 72 -23.21 -9.86 16.57
C SER A 72 -22.17 -9.02 17.33
N MET A 73 -21.89 -7.79 16.85
CA MET A 73 -21.02 -6.86 17.55
C MET A 73 -21.62 -6.27 18.82
N GLU A 74 -22.89 -6.49 19.15
CA GLU A 74 -23.48 -6.17 20.45
C GLU A 74 -23.09 -7.19 21.53
N ALA A 75 -22.51 -8.34 21.15
CA ALA A 75 -22.08 -9.37 22.08
C ALA A 75 -21.15 -8.80 23.17
N ARG A 76 -21.28 -9.32 24.41
CA ARG A 76 -20.60 -8.84 25.60
C ARG A 76 -19.48 -9.76 26.08
N ASP A 77 -18.97 -10.58 25.20
CA ASP A 77 -17.80 -11.41 25.45
C ASP A 77 -16.49 -10.62 25.43
N VAL A 78 -16.54 -9.39 24.92
CA VAL A 78 -15.51 -8.34 25.04
C VAL A 78 -16.12 -7.17 25.80
N GLU A 79 -15.45 -6.61 26.81
CA GLU A 79 -15.95 -5.47 27.58
C GLU A 79 -15.76 -4.15 26.84
N PRO A 80 -16.74 -3.22 26.90
CA PRO A 80 -18.11 -3.36 27.43
C PRO A 80 -19.05 -4.14 26.49
N ASN A 81 -18.80 -4.16 25.22
CA ASN A 81 -19.28 -5.01 24.13
C ASN A 81 -18.33 -4.87 22.92
N ARG A 82 -18.39 -5.80 21.96
CA ARG A 82 -17.52 -5.78 20.77
C ARG A 82 -17.61 -4.44 20.03
N PHE A 83 -18.81 -3.89 19.84
CA PHE A 83 -19.01 -2.66 19.11
C PHE A 83 -18.32 -1.44 19.73
N GLN A 84 -18.48 -1.23 21.05
CA GLN A 84 -17.85 -0.12 21.74
C GLN A 84 -16.33 -0.28 21.84
N ALA A 85 -15.86 -1.50 22.06
CA ALA A 85 -14.44 -1.81 22.05
C ALA A 85 -13.83 -1.53 20.66
N MET A 86 -14.49 -1.96 19.58
CA MET A 86 -14.08 -1.67 18.21
C MET A 86 -14.03 -0.16 17.93
N GLN A 87 -15.07 0.62 18.32
CA GLN A 87 -15.07 2.06 18.12
C GLN A 87 -13.91 2.75 18.84
N THR A 88 -13.56 2.30 20.04
CA THR A 88 -12.45 2.86 20.83
C THR A 88 -11.13 2.55 20.15
N ALA A 89 -10.85 1.28 19.86
CA ALA A 89 -9.63 0.84 19.22
C ALA A 89 -9.47 1.43 17.78
N ALA A 90 -10.55 1.56 17.03
CA ALA A 90 -10.54 2.20 15.71
C ALA A 90 -10.13 3.69 15.79
N LYS A 91 -10.59 4.43 16.81
CA LYS A 91 -10.16 5.83 17.02
C LYS A 91 -8.69 5.93 17.39
N GLU A 92 -8.20 5.05 18.25
CA GLU A 92 -6.78 4.99 18.59
C GLU A 92 -5.92 4.63 17.37
N PHE A 93 -6.40 3.70 16.55
CA PHE A 93 -5.73 3.40 15.27
C PHE A 93 -5.62 4.63 14.37
N VAL A 94 -6.70 5.44 14.25
CA VAL A 94 -6.67 6.70 13.51
C VAL A 94 -5.60 7.64 14.03
N ASP A 95 -5.38 7.67 15.37
CA ASP A 95 -4.43 8.55 16.02
C ASP A 95 -2.97 8.13 15.86
N VAL A 96 -2.69 6.82 15.83
CA VAL A 96 -1.32 6.30 15.66
C VAL A 96 -0.86 6.25 14.20
N LEU A 97 -1.79 6.35 13.24
CA LEU A 97 -1.44 6.35 11.82
C LEU A 97 -0.67 7.62 11.43
N PRO A 98 0.44 7.50 10.68
CA PRO A 98 1.14 8.65 10.12
C PRO A 98 0.21 9.59 9.33
N GLU A 99 0.37 10.91 9.50
CA GLU A 99 -0.48 11.94 8.86
C GLU A 99 -0.59 11.82 7.33
N ARG A 100 0.41 11.25 6.70
CA ARG A 100 0.50 11.08 5.23
C ARG A 100 -0.36 9.95 4.67
N ILE A 101 -0.92 9.07 5.52
CA ILE A 101 -1.75 7.95 5.08
C ILE A 101 -3.16 8.46 4.81
N ASN A 102 -3.70 8.18 3.63
CA ASN A 102 -5.10 8.46 3.30
C ASN A 102 -5.96 7.31 3.81
N LEU A 103 -6.68 7.54 4.89
CA LEU A 103 -7.54 6.56 5.54
C LEU A 103 -8.99 6.73 5.06
N GLY A 104 -9.55 5.68 4.47
CA GLY A 104 -10.98 5.56 4.18
C GLY A 104 -11.68 4.71 5.23
N LEU A 105 -12.95 4.98 5.48
CA LEU A 105 -13.81 4.20 6.38
C LEU A 105 -14.99 3.61 5.60
N VAL A 106 -15.10 2.29 5.63
CA VAL A 106 -16.23 1.53 5.13
C VAL A 106 -16.89 0.81 6.29
N THR A 107 -18.21 0.89 6.37
CA THR A 107 -18.99 0.06 7.30
C THR A 107 -19.75 -1.00 6.55
N PHE A 108 -19.96 -2.12 7.19
CA PHE A 108 -20.78 -3.16 6.61
C PHE A 108 -21.58 -3.93 7.67
N ALA A 109 -22.76 -4.34 7.24
CA ALA A 109 -23.66 -5.26 7.87
C ALA A 109 -24.36 -6.03 6.73
N GLY A 110 -25.64 -5.96 6.55
CA GLY A 110 -26.35 -6.53 5.37
C GLY A 110 -25.94 -5.90 4.03
N THR A 111 -25.40 -4.69 4.05
CA THR A 111 -24.81 -3.95 2.92
C THR A 111 -23.52 -3.28 3.37
N ALA A 112 -22.69 -2.85 2.40
CA ALA A 112 -21.49 -2.09 2.71
C ALA A 112 -21.57 -0.66 2.14
N THR A 113 -21.11 0.31 2.93
CA THR A 113 -21.16 1.74 2.58
C THR A 113 -19.83 2.42 2.91
N THR A 114 -19.31 3.20 1.97
CA THR A 114 -18.17 4.09 2.23
C THR A 114 -18.67 5.32 2.99
N LEU A 115 -18.35 5.41 4.27
CA LEU A 115 -18.68 6.58 5.10
C LEU A 115 -17.70 7.72 4.85
N VAL A 116 -16.42 7.41 4.73
CA VAL A 116 -15.36 8.38 4.45
C VAL A 116 -14.48 7.83 3.34
N PRO A 117 -14.37 8.51 2.19
CA PRO A 117 -13.39 8.15 1.16
C PRO A 117 -11.97 8.37 1.70
N PRO A 118 -10.92 7.72 1.12
CA PRO A 118 -9.56 7.89 1.59
C PRO A 118 -9.16 9.37 1.70
N THR A 119 -8.79 9.79 2.92
CA THR A 119 -8.45 11.18 3.27
C THR A 119 -7.39 11.23 4.35
N THR A 120 -6.68 12.35 4.45
CA THR A 120 -5.79 12.67 5.57
C THR A 120 -6.50 13.40 6.71
N ASP A 121 -7.78 13.75 6.53
CA ASP A 121 -8.61 14.42 7.57
C ASP A 121 -9.06 13.39 8.62
N ARG A 122 -8.30 13.33 9.73
CA ARG A 122 -8.54 12.41 10.85
C ARG A 122 -9.82 12.75 11.61
N ASP A 123 -10.19 14.02 11.69
CA ASP A 123 -11.37 14.44 12.41
C ASP A 123 -12.66 13.99 11.72
N GLN A 124 -12.65 13.98 10.38
CA GLN A 124 -13.74 13.41 9.60
C GLN A 124 -13.90 11.91 9.86
N VAL A 125 -12.79 11.14 9.90
CA VAL A 125 -12.83 9.70 10.17
C VAL A 125 -13.31 9.42 11.60
N ARG A 126 -12.78 10.14 12.61
CA ARG A 126 -13.23 9.98 14.01
C ARG A 126 -14.72 10.28 14.15
N GLY A 127 -15.17 11.40 13.56
CA GLY A 127 -16.58 11.76 13.60
C GLY A 127 -17.49 10.72 12.95
N ALA A 128 -17.02 10.05 11.90
CA ALA A 128 -17.76 8.95 11.29
C ALA A 128 -17.78 7.71 12.19
N ILE A 129 -16.65 7.36 12.86
CA ILE A 129 -16.61 6.26 13.83
C ILE A 129 -17.56 6.50 15.01
N ASP A 130 -17.65 7.73 15.52
CA ASP A 130 -18.56 8.08 16.63
C ASP A 130 -20.04 7.93 16.27
N ASN A 131 -20.39 8.03 14.98
CA ASN A 131 -21.76 7.94 14.47
C ASN A 131 -22.06 6.60 13.79
N LEU A 132 -21.33 5.53 14.12
CA LEU A 132 -21.65 4.18 13.65
C LEU A 132 -22.88 3.66 14.38
N ASP A 133 -23.75 2.99 13.63
CA ASP A 133 -24.94 2.33 14.16
C ASP A 133 -24.91 0.86 13.79
N LEU A 134 -25.41 0.00 14.69
CA LEU A 134 -25.57 -1.43 14.43
C LEU A 134 -26.70 -1.69 13.43
N ALA A 135 -26.52 -2.72 12.60
CA ALA A 135 -27.49 -3.14 11.61
C ALA A 135 -27.55 -4.68 11.50
N GLU A 136 -28.60 -5.20 10.89
CA GLU A 136 -28.78 -6.65 10.72
C GLU A 136 -27.90 -7.22 9.62
N SER A 137 -27.56 -8.52 9.76
CA SER A 137 -26.80 -9.31 8.78
C SER A 137 -25.30 -8.91 8.68
N THR A 138 -24.52 -9.71 7.93
CA THR A 138 -23.10 -9.52 7.70
C THR A 138 -22.75 -9.85 6.26
N ALA A 139 -22.21 -8.89 5.51
CA ALA A 139 -21.89 -9.01 4.08
C ALA A 139 -20.40 -8.71 3.83
N ILE A 140 -19.50 -9.64 4.20
CA ILE A 140 -18.04 -9.48 4.08
C ILE A 140 -17.62 -9.25 2.62
N GLY A 141 -18.19 -10.00 1.67
CA GLY A 141 -17.90 -9.83 0.25
C GLY A 141 -18.19 -8.40 -0.21
N GLU A 142 -19.33 -7.81 0.21
CA GLU A 142 -19.68 -6.42 -0.10
C GLU A 142 -18.70 -5.42 0.54
N ALA A 143 -18.26 -5.67 1.78
CA ALA A 143 -17.27 -4.85 2.46
C ALA A 143 -15.97 -4.76 1.67
N ILE A 144 -15.48 -5.89 1.17
CA ILE A 144 -14.27 -5.96 0.36
C ILE A 144 -14.47 -5.18 -0.95
N PHE A 145 -15.52 -5.48 -1.73
CA PHE A 145 -15.78 -4.79 -3.00
C PHE A 145 -15.94 -3.27 -2.83
N THR A 146 -16.62 -2.84 -1.78
CA THR A 146 -16.81 -1.41 -1.48
C THR A 146 -15.50 -0.74 -1.13
N SER A 147 -14.66 -1.41 -0.32
CA SER A 147 -13.33 -0.92 0.04
C SER A 147 -12.40 -0.81 -1.18
N LEU A 148 -12.37 -1.83 -2.03
CA LEU A 148 -11.61 -1.80 -3.28
C LEU A 148 -12.08 -0.67 -4.19
N THR A 149 -13.40 -0.48 -4.34
CA THR A 149 -13.96 0.59 -5.16
C THR A 149 -13.59 1.98 -4.61
N ALA A 150 -13.66 2.18 -3.29
CA ALA A 150 -13.27 3.44 -2.66
C ALA A 150 -11.79 3.78 -2.91
N ILE A 151 -10.90 2.78 -2.80
CA ILE A 151 -9.48 2.94 -3.06
C ILE A 151 -9.22 3.22 -4.54
N GLN A 152 -9.83 2.48 -5.46
CA GLN A 152 -9.66 2.67 -6.91
C GLN A 152 -10.14 4.05 -7.36
N ASN A 153 -11.28 4.53 -6.85
CA ASN A 153 -11.77 5.89 -7.12
C ASN A 153 -10.79 6.95 -6.62
N PHE A 154 -10.19 6.74 -5.46
CA PHE A 154 -9.16 7.62 -4.94
C PHE A 154 -7.89 7.61 -5.81
N GLN A 155 -7.40 6.42 -6.19
CA GLN A 155 -6.24 6.27 -7.07
C GLN A 155 -6.47 6.92 -8.44
N SER A 156 -7.64 6.72 -9.05
CA SER A 156 -7.98 7.34 -10.33
C SER A 156 -8.02 8.87 -10.26
N THR A 157 -8.49 9.43 -9.15
CA THR A 157 -8.48 10.89 -8.93
C THR A 157 -7.05 11.44 -8.88
N LEU A 158 -6.10 10.70 -8.29
CA LEU A 158 -4.68 11.09 -8.26
C LEU A 158 -4.02 10.97 -9.64
N GLU A 159 -4.33 9.89 -10.38
CA GLU A 159 -3.84 9.69 -11.74
C GLU A 159 -4.33 10.80 -12.70
N ASP A 160 -5.58 11.21 -12.59
CA ASP A 160 -6.14 12.34 -13.36
C ASP A 160 -5.45 13.66 -13.00
N ALA A 161 -4.98 13.81 -11.77
CA ALA A 161 -4.14 14.93 -11.34
C ALA A 161 -2.67 14.81 -11.80
N GLY A 162 -2.29 13.69 -12.43
CA GLY A 162 -0.94 13.41 -12.91
C GLY A 162 0.01 12.91 -11.82
N GLU A 163 -0.52 12.37 -10.74
CA GLU A 163 0.21 11.71 -9.67
C GLU A 163 0.20 10.19 -9.89
N GLU A 164 1.19 9.47 -9.35
CA GLU A 164 1.26 8.02 -9.42
C GLU A 164 0.31 7.42 -8.36
N ALA A 165 -0.45 6.38 -8.75
CA ALA A 165 -1.33 5.69 -7.82
C ALA A 165 -0.52 5.16 -6.61
N PRO A 166 -0.92 5.51 -5.38
CA PRO A 166 -0.21 5.05 -4.19
C PRO A 166 -0.47 3.56 -3.95
N PRO A 167 0.48 2.85 -3.28
CA PRO A 167 0.19 1.52 -2.77
C PRO A 167 -1.01 1.58 -1.81
N ALA A 168 -1.84 0.55 -1.86
CA ALA A 168 -3.06 0.49 -1.09
C ALA A 168 -3.17 -0.82 -0.30
N ARG A 169 -3.91 -0.78 0.81
CA ARG A 169 -4.23 -1.94 1.64
C ARG A 169 -5.62 -1.79 2.23
N VAL A 170 -6.29 -2.91 2.50
CA VAL A 170 -7.53 -2.94 3.28
C VAL A 170 -7.24 -3.60 4.64
N VAL A 171 -7.81 -3.06 5.70
CA VAL A 171 -7.91 -3.70 7.02
C VAL A 171 -9.39 -3.96 7.27
N LEU A 172 -9.76 -5.21 7.39
CA LEU A 172 -11.11 -5.70 7.62
C LEU A 172 -11.23 -6.24 9.04
N LEU A 173 -12.08 -5.64 9.84
CA LEU A 173 -12.42 -6.14 11.18
C LEU A 173 -13.83 -6.71 11.16
N SER A 174 -13.98 -7.95 11.61
CA SER A 174 -15.26 -8.65 11.71
C SER A 174 -15.19 -9.78 12.73
N ASP A 175 -16.33 -10.28 13.16
CA ASP A 175 -16.46 -11.59 13.78
C ASP A 175 -16.56 -12.73 12.74
N GLY A 176 -16.67 -12.37 11.46
CA GLY A 176 -16.39 -13.23 10.31
C GLY A 176 -17.49 -14.16 9.85
N TYR A 177 -18.71 -14.10 10.39
CA TYR A 177 -19.81 -14.97 9.93
C TYR A 177 -20.66 -14.29 8.86
N PRO A 178 -20.36 -14.52 7.54
CA PRO A 178 -21.13 -13.91 6.47
C PRO A 178 -22.53 -14.54 6.42
N THR A 179 -23.56 -13.69 6.32
CA THR A 179 -24.96 -14.16 6.27
C THR A 179 -25.64 -13.82 4.94
N VAL A 180 -25.15 -12.79 4.25
CA VAL A 180 -25.68 -12.28 2.98
C VAL A 180 -24.59 -11.67 2.11
N GLY A 181 -24.93 -11.28 0.89
CA GLY A 181 -24.03 -10.56 -0.02
C GLY A 181 -23.31 -11.47 -1.00
N ARG A 182 -22.31 -10.88 -1.69
CA ARG A 182 -21.47 -11.62 -2.65
C ARG A 182 -20.54 -12.59 -1.93
N ASP A 183 -20.22 -13.67 -2.63
CA ASP A 183 -19.29 -14.70 -2.16
C ASP A 183 -17.89 -14.14 -1.91
N GLU A 184 -17.26 -14.55 -0.80
CA GLU A 184 -15.93 -14.11 -0.40
C GLU A 184 -14.86 -14.51 -1.42
N GLY A 185 -15.01 -15.65 -2.10
CA GLY A 185 -14.08 -16.09 -3.15
C GLY A 185 -14.06 -15.12 -4.33
N GLN A 186 -15.22 -14.53 -4.68
CA GLN A 186 -15.28 -13.49 -5.72
C GLN A 186 -14.60 -12.19 -5.24
N ALA A 187 -14.77 -11.84 -3.97
CA ALA A 187 -14.15 -10.67 -3.38
C ALA A 187 -12.62 -10.81 -3.27
N ILE A 188 -12.14 -12.00 -2.89
CA ILE A 188 -10.71 -12.36 -2.89
C ILE A 188 -10.13 -12.23 -4.30
N ALA A 189 -10.79 -12.82 -5.31
CA ALA A 189 -10.34 -12.74 -6.70
C ALA A 189 -10.25 -11.26 -7.17
N ALA A 190 -11.24 -10.43 -6.84
CA ALA A 190 -11.22 -9.01 -7.16
C ALA A 190 -10.06 -8.26 -6.47
N ALA A 191 -9.72 -8.59 -5.23
CA ALA A 191 -8.58 -8.00 -4.53
C ALA A 191 -7.24 -8.42 -5.15
N GLN A 192 -7.12 -9.68 -5.57
CA GLN A 192 -5.95 -10.21 -6.28
C GLN A 192 -5.77 -9.54 -7.65
N ASP A 193 -6.85 -9.35 -8.41
CA ASP A 193 -6.82 -8.70 -9.73
C ASP A 193 -6.26 -7.28 -9.68
N VAL A 194 -6.55 -6.56 -8.60
CA VAL A 194 -6.05 -5.19 -8.39
C VAL A 194 -4.80 -5.13 -7.50
N SER A 195 -4.29 -6.29 -7.04
CA SER A 195 -3.12 -6.40 -6.18
C SER A 195 -3.21 -5.56 -4.89
N ILE A 196 -4.40 -5.50 -4.27
CA ILE A 196 -4.64 -4.83 -3.00
C ILE A 196 -4.76 -5.89 -1.91
N PRO A 197 -3.76 -6.04 -1.02
CA PRO A 197 -3.82 -7.01 0.08
C PRO A 197 -4.86 -6.60 1.12
N ILE A 198 -5.55 -7.60 1.68
CA ILE A 198 -6.55 -7.42 2.72
C ILE A 198 -6.03 -8.06 4.00
N SER A 199 -5.72 -7.24 5.00
CA SER A 199 -5.44 -7.73 6.35
C SER A 199 -6.73 -7.87 7.12
N THR A 200 -6.90 -8.97 7.83
CA THR A 200 -8.12 -9.26 8.57
C THR A 200 -7.87 -9.34 10.07
N ILE A 201 -8.83 -8.87 10.85
CA ILE A 201 -8.84 -8.95 12.30
C ILE A 201 -10.09 -9.70 12.72
N ALA A 202 -9.91 -10.90 13.28
CA ALA A 202 -10.98 -11.69 13.88
C ALA A 202 -11.23 -11.17 15.30
N PHE A 203 -12.39 -10.55 15.54
CA PHE A 203 -12.66 -9.88 16.80
C PHE A 203 -13.79 -10.51 17.60
N GLY A 204 -13.49 -10.94 18.81
CA GLY A 204 -14.39 -11.61 19.74
C GLY A 204 -13.91 -12.99 20.16
N THR A 205 -14.77 -13.73 20.83
CA THR A 205 -14.48 -15.08 21.38
C THR A 205 -15.37 -16.16 20.77
N ASP A 206 -15.03 -17.43 21.03
CA ASP A 206 -15.87 -18.58 20.62
C ASP A 206 -17.15 -18.70 21.46
N TYR A 207 -17.24 -17.96 22.55
CA TYR A 207 -18.34 -18.03 23.53
C TYR A 207 -19.25 -16.81 23.47
N GLY A 208 -19.06 -15.92 22.48
CA GLY A 208 -19.91 -14.75 22.28
C GLY A 208 -21.37 -15.14 22.16
N THR A 209 -22.24 -14.39 22.83
CA THR A 209 -23.69 -14.58 22.78
C THR A 209 -24.39 -13.24 22.62
N LEU A 210 -25.48 -13.26 21.88
CA LEU A 210 -26.39 -12.14 21.68
C LEU A 210 -27.75 -12.47 22.26
N ASP A 211 -28.38 -11.52 22.95
CA ASP A 211 -29.76 -11.65 23.44
C ASP A 211 -30.70 -10.99 22.42
N LEU A 212 -31.49 -11.78 21.74
CA LEU A 212 -32.50 -11.35 20.78
C LEU A 212 -33.89 -11.70 21.32
N ASP A 213 -34.63 -10.70 21.78
CA ASP A 213 -36.00 -10.83 22.29
C ASP A 213 -36.15 -11.87 23.45
N GLY A 214 -35.07 -12.06 24.23
CA GLY A 214 -35.03 -13.00 25.36
C GLY A 214 -34.46 -14.38 24.99
N ASP A 215 -34.12 -14.62 23.76
CA ASP A 215 -33.41 -15.81 23.30
C ASP A 215 -31.91 -15.55 23.19
N THR A 216 -31.10 -16.38 23.84
CA THR A 216 -29.64 -16.31 23.75
C THR A 216 -29.15 -17.05 22.50
N VAL A 217 -28.61 -16.27 21.56
CA VAL A 217 -28.05 -16.78 20.30
C VAL A 217 -26.51 -16.79 20.37
N PRO A 218 -25.83 -17.92 20.14
CA PRO A 218 -24.37 -17.96 20.07
C PRO A 218 -23.87 -17.24 18.80
N VAL A 219 -22.86 -16.42 18.95
CA VAL A 219 -22.19 -15.66 17.86
C VAL A 219 -20.66 -15.86 17.92
N PRO A 220 -20.20 -17.11 17.65
CA PRO A 220 -18.77 -17.42 17.65
C PRO A 220 -18.06 -16.69 16.50
N VAL A 221 -16.75 -16.51 16.63
CA VAL A 221 -15.93 -15.88 15.58
C VAL A 221 -15.60 -16.87 14.47
N ASP A 222 -15.81 -16.53 13.20
CA ASP A 222 -15.39 -17.32 12.04
C ASP A 222 -13.95 -16.98 11.61
N ARG A 223 -12.99 -17.52 12.34
CA ARG A 223 -11.56 -17.34 12.07
C ARG A 223 -11.15 -17.88 10.71
N ALA A 224 -11.72 -19.01 10.30
CA ALA A 224 -11.32 -19.70 9.08
C ALA A 224 -11.60 -18.86 7.82
N THR A 225 -12.73 -18.17 7.77
CA THR A 225 -13.06 -17.28 6.66
C THR A 225 -12.12 -16.06 6.63
N LEU A 226 -11.85 -15.45 7.79
CA LEU A 226 -10.99 -14.28 7.86
C LEU A 226 -9.52 -14.62 7.57
N GLU A 227 -8.99 -15.72 8.10
CA GLU A 227 -7.66 -16.22 7.79
C GLU A 227 -7.48 -16.49 6.29
N ARG A 228 -8.45 -17.17 5.67
CA ARG A 228 -8.44 -17.44 4.24
C ARG A 228 -8.41 -16.15 3.40
N ILE A 229 -9.20 -15.12 3.75
CA ILE A 229 -9.20 -13.83 3.05
C ILE A 229 -7.82 -13.19 3.11
N ALA A 230 -7.20 -13.15 4.28
CA ALA A 230 -5.87 -12.58 4.46
C ALA A 230 -4.82 -13.34 3.64
N ASP A 231 -4.76 -14.66 3.79
CA ASP A 231 -3.76 -15.51 3.14
C ASP A 231 -3.84 -15.43 1.62
N GLU A 232 -5.05 -15.57 1.05
CA GLU A 232 -5.24 -15.59 -0.40
C GLU A 232 -5.04 -14.21 -1.04
N THR A 233 -5.18 -13.11 -0.30
CA THR A 233 -4.94 -11.75 -0.80
C THR A 233 -3.54 -11.21 -0.48
N GLY A 234 -2.74 -11.96 0.29
CA GLY A 234 -1.39 -11.55 0.70
C GLY A 234 -1.39 -10.48 1.80
N GLY A 235 -2.45 -10.39 2.58
CA GLY A 235 -2.54 -9.61 3.80
C GLY A 235 -2.03 -10.36 5.04
N SER A 236 -2.29 -9.80 6.21
CA SER A 236 -1.99 -10.44 7.50
C SER A 236 -3.28 -10.78 8.23
N TYR A 237 -3.33 -11.94 8.87
CA TYR A 237 -4.39 -12.34 9.77
C TYR A 237 -4.00 -12.04 11.21
N SER A 238 -4.92 -11.51 11.99
CA SER A 238 -4.76 -11.24 13.43
C SER A 238 -6.04 -11.60 14.16
N GLU A 239 -5.90 -11.91 15.45
CA GLU A 239 -7.03 -12.17 16.34
C GLU A 239 -6.99 -11.21 17.53
N ALA A 240 -8.16 -10.85 18.04
CA ALA A 240 -8.31 -10.11 19.28
C ALA A 240 -9.54 -10.61 20.03
N ALA A 241 -9.35 -11.02 21.28
CA ALA A 241 -10.40 -11.49 22.17
C ALA A 241 -10.73 -10.46 23.28
N SER A 242 -10.03 -9.32 23.30
CA SER A 242 -10.25 -8.20 24.20
C SER A 242 -10.03 -6.87 23.50
N ALA A 243 -10.42 -5.76 24.17
CA ALA A 243 -10.20 -4.41 23.66
C ALA A 243 -8.69 -4.10 23.58
N GLU A 244 -7.93 -4.49 24.60
CA GLU A 244 -6.48 -4.28 24.68
C GLU A 244 -5.73 -5.03 23.58
N GLU A 245 -6.11 -6.29 23.31
CA GLU A 245 -5.55 -7.06 22.20
C GLU A 245 -5.85 -6.41 20.84
N LEU A 246 -7.05 -5.85 20.67
CA LEU A 246 -7.41 -5.14 19.44
C LEU A 246 -6.58 -3.87 19.25
N GLU A 247 -6.33 -3.11 20.32
CA GLU A 247 -5.44 -1.94 20.30
C GLU A 247 -4.01 -2.33 19.92
N GLU A 248 -3.49 -3.44 20.46
CA GLU A 248 -2.16 -3.97 20.11
C GLU A 248 -2.08 -4.36 18.63
N VAL A 249 -3.08 -5.09 18.11
CA VAL A 249 -3.17 -5.46 16.69
C VAL A 249 -3.19 -4.23 15.79
N TYR A 250 -3.99 -3.21 16.13
CA TYR A 250 -4.02 -1.98 15.35
C TYR A 250 -2.70 -1.21 15.41
N SER A 251 -2.04 -1.15 16.56
CA SER A 251 -0.72 -0.53 16.72
C SER A 251 0.33 -1.21 15.84
N ASP A 252 0.34 -2.54 15.82
CA ASP A 252 1.24 -3.34 14.99
C ASP A 252 0.99 -3.12 13.50
N LEU A 253 -0.27 -3.15 13.07
CA LEU A 253 -0.65 -2.87 11.69
C LEU A 253 -0.26 -1.44 11.28
N GLY A 254 -0.49 -0.46 12.14
CA GLY A 254 -0.09 0.94 11.92
C GLY A 254 1.42 1.08 11.73
N SER A 255 2.21 0.37 12.52
CA SER A 255 3.66 0.34 12.39
C SER A 255 4.13 -0.29 11.08
N GLN A 256 3.52 -1.40 10.65
CA GLN A 256 3.85 -2.09 9.40
C GLN A 256 3.47 -1.28 8.16
N ILE A 257 2.34 -0.58 8.19
CA ILE A 257 1.89 0.27 7.08
C ILE A 257 2.82 1.48 6.90
N GLY A 258 3.39 2.01 7.99
CA GLY A 258 4.36 3.10 7.96
C GLY A 258 5.70 2.77 7.30
N TYR A 259 6.04 1.48 7.15
CA TYR A 259 7.31 0.99 6.62
C TYR A 259 7.10 -0.01 5.47
N THR A 260 6.59 0.45 4.35
CA THR A 260 6.66 -0.38 3.14
C THR A 260 8.12 -0.41 2.68
N THR A 261 8.81 -1.55 2.89
CA THR A 261 10.13 -1.82 2.34
C THR A 261 9.98 -2.16 0.86
N GLU A 262 9.95 -1.15 0.00
CA GLU A 262 10.22 -1.40 -1.41
C GLU A 262 11.72 -1.69 -1.60
N PRO A 263 12.10 -2.75 -2.33
CA PRO A 263 13.48 -2.97 -2.71
C PRO A 263 13.95 -1.83 -3.62
N GLN A 264 14.50 -0.78 -3.02
CA GLN A 264 15.03 0.36 -3.76
C GLN A 264 16.34 -0.05 -4.42
N ASP A 265 16.37 -0.03 -5.75
CA ASP A 265 17.63 -0.19 -6.48
C ASP A 265 18.56 1.01 -6.21
N ILE A 266 19.50 0.78 -5.29
CA ILE A 266 20.54 1.76 -4.93
C ILE A 266 21.72 1.77 -5.92
N SER A 267 21.73 0.85 -6.92
CA SER A 267 22.77 0.77 -7.95
C SER A 267 23.06 2.10 -8.64
N PRO A 268 22.07 2.96 -8.98
CA PRO A 268 22.35 4.26 -9.58
C PRO A 268 23.16 5.22 -8.71
N ARG A 269 23.05 5.10 -7.38
CA ARG A 269 23.82 5.93 -6.44
C ARG A 269 25.30 5.51 -6.45
N PHE A 270 25.57 4.20 -6.42
CA PHE A 270 26.93 3.67 -6.50
C PHE A 270 27.57 3.92 -7.86
N VAL A 271 26.82 3.81 -8.96
CA VAL A 271 27.31 4.13 -10.30
C VAL A 271 27.69 5.61 -10.41
N ARG A 272 26.86 6.52 -9.89
CA ARG A 272 27.19 7.96 -9.87
C ARG A 272 28.43 8.27 -9.03
N ALA A 273 28.54 7.68 -7.84
CA ALA A 273 29.71 7.82 -7.00
C ALA A 273 30.97 7.26 -7.68
N GLY A 274 30.88 6.10 -8.30
CA GLY A 274 31.98 5.49 -9.04
C GLY A 274 32.44 6.35 -10.24
N VAL A 275 31.50 6.89 -11.01
CA VAL A 275 31.82 7.82 -12.13
C VAL A 275 32.50 9.10 -11.60
N LEU A 276 32.07 9.65 -10.46
CA LEU A 276 32.67 10.83 -9.88
C LEU A 276 34.09 10.56 -9.39
N VAL A 277 34.33 9.43 -8.76
CA VAL A 277 35.69 8.99 -8.33
C VAL A 277 36.59 8.79 -9.54
N LEU A 278 36.09 8.18 -10.63
CA LEU A 278 36.85 8.01 -11.87
C LEU A 278 37.21 9.37 -12.52
N LEU A 279 36.27 10.31 -12.54
CA LEU A 279 36.52 11.66 -13.08
C LEU A 279 37.56 12.40 -12.23
N VAL A 280 37.47 12.35 -10.92
CA VAL A 280 38.46 12.94 -10.02
C VAL A 280 39.83 12.28 -10.21
N GLY A 281 39.89 10.96 -10.29
CA GLY A 281 41.13 10.23 -10.57
C GLY A 281 41.74 10.58 -11.91
N ALA A 282 40.94 10.76 -12.96
CA ALA A 282 41.40 11.20 -14.27
C ALA A 282 41.97 12.64 -14.23
N VAL A 283 41.29 13.56 -13.56
CA VAL A 283 41.75 14.93 -13.39
C VAL A 283 43.06 14.99 -12.60
N LEU A 284 43.14 14.26 -11.48
CA LEU A 284 44.38 14.19 -10.68
C LEU A 284 45.51 13.54 -11.49
N SER A 285 45.24 12.51 -12.27
CA SER A 285 46.25 11.89 -13.15
C SER A 285 46.77 12.89 -14.20
N LEU A 286 45.88 13.66 -14.83
CA LEU A 286 46.29 14.71 -15.78
C LEU A 286 47.11 15.81 -15.12
N LEU A 287 46.72 16.25 -13.92
CA LEU A 287 47.47 17.28 -13.19
C LEU A 287 48.86 16.81 -12.73
N TRP A 288 48.97 15.51 -12.40
CA TRP A 288 50.25 14.93 -11.97
C TRP A 288 51.17 14.61 -13.15
N THR A 289 50.62 14.23 -14.29
CA THR A 289 51.40 13.94 -15.50
C THR A 289 51.84 15.22 -16.22
N ASN A 290 51.13 16.33 -16.02
CA ASN A 290 51.48 17.64 -16.62
C ASN A 290 52.59 18.41 -15.88
N ARG A 291 53.27 17.78 -14.91
CA ARG A 291 54.44 18.32 -14.20
C ARG A 291 55.75 17.82 -14.81
N LEU A 292 55.84 17.78 -16.12
CA LEU A 292 57.10 17.49 -16.81
C LEU A 292 57.20 18.31 -18.08
N ILE A 293 57.48 19.58 -17.91
CA ILE A 293 58.41 20.37 -18.76
C ILE A 293 58.97 21.48 -17.88
#